data_9ab7cafe0475596afbcfa9e89eca68e3
#
_entry.id   9ab7cafe0475596afbcfa9e89eca68e3
#
_cell.length_a   1.000
_cell.length_b   1.000
_cell.length_c   1.000
_cell.angle_alpha   90.00
_cell.angle_beta   90.00
_cell.angle_gamma   90.00
#
_symmetry.space_group_name_H-M   'P 1'
#
loop_
_entity.id
_entity.type
_entity.pdbx_description
1 polymer ?
#
loop_
_entity_poly.entity_id
_entity_poly.type
_entity_poly.pdbx_seq_one_letter_code
_entity_poly.pdbx_strand_id
1 'polypeptide(L)'
;MIMLDALKEKVCKANLLLPEYRLVTFTWGNVSGIDRKTGLVVIKPSGLDYAGMTPKDMVVVDLEGNVVEGRWRPSSDTPTHVEMYKAFPECGGIVHTHSRWAASFAQAGRGIPAMGTTQGDYFYGEVPCTRRMTPEEIQGEYEKETGRVIVETFRDRDPAAVPGVLVHSHGPFTWGKDPMEAVHNAVVLEEVAFMDWHAIMLDAQAGPMQQELLDRHYLRKHGKNAYYGQEI
;
A
#
# COMPACT_ATOMS: atom_id res chain seq x y z
N MET A 1 8.05 23.53 -17.71
CA MET A 1 6.83 22.76 -17.38
C MET A 1 7.23 21.31 -17.30
N ILE A 2 7.24 20.73 -16.11
CA ILE A 2 7.62 19.33 -15.89
C ILE A 2 6.41 18.51 -16.33
N MET A 3 6.56 17.75 -17.42
CA MET A 3 5.46 16.95 -17.95
C MET A 3 5.38 15.63 -17.14
N LEU A 4 4.53 15.61 -16.10
CA LEU A 4 4.17 14.40 -15.35
C LEU A 4 2.91 13.72 -15.92
N ASP A 5 2.56 14.02 -17.17
CA ASP A 5 1.31 13.53 -17.77
C ASP A 5 1.21 12.01 -17.74
N ALA A 6 2.28 11.30 -18.10
CA ALA A 6 2.31 9.84 -18.04
C ALA A 6 2.14 9.29 -16.60
N LEU A 7 2.70 9.98 -15.59
CA LEU A 7 2.50 9.58 -14.20
C LEU A 7 1.08 9.90 -13.73
N LYS A 8 0.50 11.04 -14.12
CA LYS A 8 -0.90 11.38 -13.84
C LYS A 8 -1.87 10.38 -14.45
N GLU A 9 -1.63 9.96 -15.69
CA GLU A 9 -2.41 8.92 -16.35
C GLU A 9 -2.33 7.59 -15.58
N LYS A 10 -1.13 7.17 -15.20
CA LYS A 10 -0.90 5.94 -14.44
C LYS A 10 -1.56 5.99 -13.06
N VAL A 11 -1.40 7.09 -12.31
CA VAL A 11 -2.01 7.27 -10.99
C VAL A 11 -3.54 7.33 -11.08
N CYS A 12 -4.08 8.06 -12.06
CA CYS A 12 -5.52 8.09 -12.30
C CYS A 12 -6.07 6.68 -12.60
N LYS A 13 -5.46 5.97 -13.55
CA LYS A 13 -5.83 4.58 -13.87
C LYS A 13 -5.77 3.67 -12.64
N ALA A 14 -4.71 3.76 -11.84
CA ALA A 14 -4.55 2.97 -10.62
C ALA A 14 -5.67 3.26 -9.60
N ASN A 15 -6.06 4.53 -9.43
CA ASN A 15 -7.19 4.90 -8.57
C ASN A 15 -8.51 4.33 -9.08
N LEU A 16 -8.77 4.34 -10.38
CA LEU A 16 -9.99 3.78 -10.99
C LEU A 16 -10.11 2.26 -10.80
N LEU A 17 -9.00 1.55 -10.65
CA LEU A 17 -9.00 0.12 -10.35
C LEU A 17 -9.45 -0.21 -8.92
N LEU A 18 -9.34 0.72 -7.97
CA LEU A 18 -9.73 0.45 -6.58
C LEU A 18 -11.22 0.04 -6.45
N PRO A 19 -12.20 0.77 -7.02
CA PRO A 19 -13.59 0.34 -7.02
C PRO A 19 -13.83 -0.89 -7.91
N GLU A 20 -13.12 -1.04 -9.01
CA GLU A 20 -13.22 -2.21 -9.90
C GLU A 20 -12.87 -3.51 -9.14
N TYR A 21 -11.78 -3.50 -8.36
CA TYR A 21 -11.38 -4.61 -7.50
C TYR A 21 -12.07 -4.64 -6.14
N ARG A 22 -13.07 -3.76 -5.91
CA ARG A 22 -13.86 -3.69 -4.67
C ARG A 22 -13.02 -3.46 -3.40
N LEU A 23 -11.90 -2.77 -3.55
CA LEU A 23 -11.02 -2.41 -2.45
C LEU A 23 -11.50 -1.18 -1.66
N VAL A 24 -12.46 -0.44 -2.21
CA VAL A 24 -12.99 0.79 -1.62
C VAL A 24 -14.51 0.83 -1.62
N THR A 25 -15.05 1.55 -0.64
CA THR A 25 -16.44 2.01 -0.59
C THR A 25 -16.42 3.54 -0.68
N PHE A 26 -17.31 4.13 -1.48
CA PHE A 26 -17.31 5.58 -1.73
C PHE A 26 -15.91 6.07 -2.16
N THR A 27 -15.37 7.06 -1.46
CA THR A 27 -14.07 7.69 -1.75
C THR A 27 -12.96 7.26 -0.77
N TRP A 28 -13.15 6.15 -0.03
CA TRP A 28 -12.28 5.70 1.07
C TRP A 28 -11.03 4.98 0.57
N GLY A 29 -10.19 5.69 -0.09
CA GLY A 29 -8.92 5.19 -0.56
C GLY A 29 -8.30 6.08 -1.61
N ASN A 30 -7.03 5.87 -1.84
CA ASN A 30 -6.27 6.64 -2.82
C ASN A 30 -5.02 5.89 -3.26
N VAL A 31 -4.54 6.29 -4.43
CA VAL A 31 -3.26 5.87 -4.98
C VAL A 31 -2.44 7.10 -5.29
N SER A 32 -1.16 7.02 -5.00
CA SER A 32 -0.15 7.97 -5.46
C SER A 32 0.96 7.30 -6.25
N GLY A 33 1.76 8.13 -6.94
CA GLY A 33 3.00 7.73 -7.59
C GLY A 33 4.03 8.84 -7.50
N ILE A 34 5.31 8.49 -7.50
CA ILE A 34 6.41 9.46 -7.43
C ILE A 34 7.25 9.41 -8.70
N ASP A 35 7.65 10.58 -9.18
CA ASP A 35 8.79 10.70 -10.08
C ASP A 35 10.07 10.94 -9.26
N ARG A 36 10.88 9.91 -9.13
CA ARG A 36 12.13 9.95 -8.35
C ARG A 36 13.17 10.93 -8.88
N LYS A 37 13.10 11.33 -10.16
CA LYS A 37 14.03 12.29 -10.74
C LYS A 37 13.76 13.73 -10.28
N THR A 38 12.48 14.06 -10.13
CA THR A 38 12.03 15.40 -9.71
C THR A 38 11.67 15.50 -8.25
N GLY A 39 11.45 14.36 -7.57
CA GLY A 39 10.92 14.31 -6.22
C GLY A 39 9.43 14.68 -6.13
N LEU A 40 8.71 14.71 -7.25
CA LEU A 40 7.30 15.11 -7.29
C LEU A 40 6.38 13.90 -7.17
N VAL A 41 5.38 14.03 -6.33
CA VAL A 41 4.35 13.01 -6.05
C VAL A 41 3.04 13.42 -6.71
N VAL A 42 2.45 12.51 -7.46
CA VAL A 42 1.11 12.65 -8.03
C VAL A 42 0.15 11.84 -7.16
N ILE A 43 -0.94 12.45 -6.71
CA ILE A 43 -1.91 11.82 -5.81
C ILE A 43 -3.35 12.17 -6.18
N LYS A 44 -4.29 11.29 -5.81
CA LYS A 44 -5.74 11.52 -5.94
C LYS A 44 -6.19 12.74 -5.11
N PRO A 45 -7.10 13.57 -5.63
CA PRO A 45 -7.75 14.61 -4.84
C PRO A 45 -8.54 14.04 -3.65
N SER A 46 -8.59 14.81 -2.56
CA SER A 46 -9.42 14.50 -1.40
C SER A 46 -10.90 14.48 -1.75
N GLY A 47 -11.62 13.42 -1.37
CA GLY A 47 -13.07 13.33 -1.50
C GLY A 47 -13.63 13.33 -2.94
N LEU A 48 -12.77 13.37 -3.98
CA LEU A 48 -13.23 13.30 -5.37
C LEU A 48 -13.70 11.88 -5.67
N ASP A 49 -14.90 11.77 -6.27
CA ASP A 49 -15.46 10.49 -6.69
C ASP A 49 -14.60 9.86 -7.79
N TYR A 50 -14.54 8.52 -7.80
CA TYR A 50 -13.83 7.79 -8.87
C TYR A 50 -14.56 7.91 -10.20
N ALA A 51 -15.89 7.97 -10.19
CA ALA A 51 -16.69 8.13 -11.39
C ALA A 51 -16.39 9.48 -12.07
N GLY A 52 -15.91 9.43 -13.30
CA GLY A 52 -15.59 10.62 -14.09
C GLY A 52 -14.25 11.29 -13.75
N MET A 53 -13.46 10.74 -12.82
CA MET A 53 -12.13 11.23 -12.51
C MET A 53 -11.20 11.06 -13.71
N THR A 54 -10.39 12.06 -13.99
CA THR A 54 -9.47 12.12 -15.14
C THR A 54 -8.04 12.41 -14.68
N PRO A 55 -7.01 12.16 -15.52
CA PRO A 55 -5.63 12.52 -15.21
C PRO A 55 -5.42 14.01 -14.88
N LYS A 56 -6.26 14.91 -15.43
CA LYS A 56 -6.21 16.35 -15.16
C LYS A 56 -6.66 16.73 -13.75
N ASP A 57 -7.35 15.82 -13.06
CA ASP A 57 -7.80 16.03 -11.69
C ASP A 57 -6.73 15.68 -10.67
N MET A 58 -5.70 14.92 -11.07
CA MET A 58 -4.59 14.55 -10.17
C MET A 58 -3.85 15.77 -9.66
N VAL A 59 -3.47 15.73 -8.39
CA VAL A 59 -2.71 16.79 -7.72
C VAL A 59 -1.25 16.40 -7.65
N VAL A 60 -0.36 17.36 -7.91
CA VAL A 60 1.09 17.20 -7.79
C VAL A 60 1.58 17.93 -6.54
N VAL A 61 2.32 17.23 -5.69
CA VAL A 61 2.93 17.80 -4.49
C VAL A 61 4.43 17.52 -4.48
N ASP A 62 5.19 18.37 -3.76
CA ASP A 62 6.59 18.08 -3.45
C ASP A 62 6.73 17.15 -2.23
N LEU A 63 7.95 16.78 -1.86
CA LEU A 63 8.23 15.97 -0.68
C LEU A 63 8.04 16.70 0.66
N GLU A 64 7.79 18.00 0.63
CA GLU A 64 7.37 18.80 1.79
C GLU A 64 5.86 18.87 1.94
N GLY A 65 5.11 18.32 0.94
CA GLY A 65 3.65 18.30 0.93
C GLY A 65 3.01 19.54 0.32
N ASN A 66 3.81 20.47 -0.25
CA ASN A 66 3.29 21.66 -0.90
C ASN A 66 2.70 21.30 -2.27
N VAL A 67 1.53 21.87 -2.60
CA VAL A 67 0.92 21.71 -3.91
C VAL A 67 1.71 22.47 -4.96
N VAL A 68 2.25 21.74 -5.93
CA VAL A 68 3.01 22.28 -7.07
C VAL A 68 2.10 22.47 -8.28
N GLU A 69 1.14 21.56 -8.49
CA GLU A 69 0.21 21.62 -9.61
C GLU A 69 -1.12 20.94 -9.24
N GLY A 70 -2.23 21.48 -9.71
CA GLY A 70 -3.58 20.97 -9.52
C GLY A 70 -4.54 22.02 -8.99
N ARG A 71 -5.84 21.81 -9.25
CA ARG A 71 -6.92 22.72 -8.80
C ARG A 71 -7.61 22.23 -7.53
N TRP A 72 -7.38 20.98 -7.18
CA TRP A 72 -8.01 20.31 -6.05
C TRP A 72 -7.09 20.27 -4.84
N ARG A 73 -7.65 20.05 -3.66
CA ARG A 73 -6.86 19.66 -2.49
C ARG A 73 -6.36 18.23 -2.67
N PRO A 74 -5.10 17.92 -2.39
CA PRO A 74 -4.62 16.55 -2.40
C PRO A 74 -5.33 15.71 -1.32
N SER A 75 -5.25 14.38 -1.43
CA SER A 75 -5.74 13.48 -0.38
C SER A 75 -5.20 13.88 0.99
N SER A 76 -6.01 13.74 2.04
CA SER A 76 -5.58 13.92 3.44
C SER A 76 -4.38 13.04 3.79
N ASP A 77 -4.29 11.86 3.16
CA ASP A 77 -3.19 10.90 3.39
C ASP A 77 -1.86 11.31 2.75
N THR A 78 -1.81 12.44 2.06
CA THR A 78 -0.59 12.92 1.39
C THR A 78 0.63 12.96 2.33
N PRO A 79 0.55 13.45 3.58
CA PRO A 79 1.70 13.43 4.48
C PRO A 79 2.19 12.01 4.81
N THR A 80 1.28 11.04 4.95
CA THR A 80 1.62 9.62 5.15
C THR A 80 2.43 9.10 3.96
N HIS A 81 1.93 9.33 2.73
CA HIS A 81 2.61 8.89 1.51
C HIS A 81 3.99 9.54 1.36
N VAL A 82 4.11 10.81 1.66
CA VAL A 82 5.37 11.56 1.59
C VAL A 82 6.41 10.98 2.56
N GLU A 83 6.05 10.71 3.83
CA GLU A 83 6.96 10.09 4.80
C GLU A 83 7.42 8.70 4.32
N MET A 84 6.52 7.91 3.74
CA MET A 84 6.88 6.60 3.16
C MET A 84 7.80 6.74 1.95
N TYR A 85 7.54 7.69 1.03
CA TYR A 85 8.44 7.93 -0.12
C TYR A 85 9.83 8.38 0.30
N LYS A 86 9.95 9.17 1.37
CA LYS A 86 11.25 9.58 1.93
C LYS A 86 12.03 8.39 2.49
N ALA A 87 11.33 7.47 3.14
CA ALA A 87 11.95 6.34 3.84
C ALA A 87 12.21 5.11 2.94
N PHE A 88 11.39 4.90 1.90
CA PHE A 88 11.45 3.72 1.02
C PHE A 88 11.87 4.13 -0.40
N PRO A 89 13.18 4.18 -0.71
CA PRO A 89 13.68 4.73 -1.98
C PRO A 89 13.21 3.94 -3.21
N GLU A 90 12.98 2.63 -3.08
CA GLU A 90 12.53 1.77 -4.18
C GLU A 90 11.00 1.84 -4.42
N CYS A 91 10.27 2.48 -3.51
CA CYS A 91 8.83 2.65 -3.64
C CYS A 91 8.50 3.68 -4.72
N GLY A 92 7.78 3.29 -5.76
CA GLY A 92 7.34 4.16 -6.87
C GLY A 92 5.84 4.44 -6.87
N GLY A 93 5.05 3.69 -6.10
CA GLY A 93 3.61 3.89 -5.93
C GLY A 93 3.13 3.39 -4.58
N ILE A 94 2.13 4.05 -4.01
CA ILE A 94 1.50 3.70 -2.73
C ILE A 94 -0.02 3.69 -2.89
N VAL A 95 -0.66 2.70 -2.27
CA VAL A 95 -2.11 2.57 -2.12
C VAL A 95 -2.48 2.61 -0.66
N HIS A 96 -3.50 3.37 -0.32
CA HIS A 96 -4.22 3.27 0.95
C HIS A 96 -5.69 2.94 0.69
N THR A 97 -6.24 2.03 1.47
CA THR A 97 -7.66 1.67 1.42
C THR A 97 -8.19 1.34 2.81
N HIS A 98 -9.52 1.22 2.90
CA HIS A 98 -10.22 0.61 4.03
C HIS A 98 -10.86 -0.71 3.57
N SER A 99 -10.12 -1.51 2.81
CA SER A 99 -10.59 -2.80 2.32
C SER A 99 -10.92 -3.73 3.49
N ARG A 100 -12.01 -4.49 3.36
CA ARG A 100 -12.73 -5.07 4.50
C ARG A 100 -11.92 -6.04 5.33
N TRP A 101 -11.23 -6.95 4.66
CA TRP A 101 -10.52 -8.05 5.34
C TRP A 101 -9.22 -7.58 5.95
N ALA A 102 -8.41 -6.83 5.18
CA ALA A 102 -7.19 -6.25 5.70
C ALA A 102 -7.47 -5.25 6.84
N ALA A 103 -8.51 -4.40 6.69
CA ALA A 103 -8.92 -3.49 7.76
C ALA A 103 -9.42 -4.25 9.01
N SER A 104 -10.03 -5.44 8.88
CA SER A 104 -10.43 -6.25 10.03
C SER A 104 -9.22 -6.71 10.86
N PHE A 105 -8.13 -7.15 10.21
CA PHE A 105 -6.86 -7.45 10.89
C PHE A 105 -6.27 -6.21 11.54
N ALA A 106 -6.27 -5.05 10.84
CA ALA A 106 -5.80 -3.78 11.39
C ALA A 106 -6.57 -3.37 12.65
N GLN A 107 -7.90 -3.50 12.65
CA GLN A 107 -8.76 -3.22 13.82
C GLN A 107 -8.51 -4.18 14.98
N ALA A 108 -8.19 -5.43 14.69
CA ALA A 108 -7.79 -6.41 15.69
C ALA A 108 -6.36 -6.19 16.22
N GLY A 109 -5.58 -5.29 15.60
CA GLY A 109 -4.18 -5.05 15.93
C GLY A 109 -3.27 -6.24 15.64
N ARG A 110 -3.61 -7.04 14.62
CA ARG A 110 -2.90 -8.25 14.23
C ARG A 110 -2.32 -8.10 12.84
N GLY A 111 -1.09 -8.57 12.64
CA GLY A 111 -0.53 -8.78 11.31
C GLY A 111 -1.24 -9.93 10.59
N ILE A 112 -1.04 -10.03 9.28
CA ILE A 112 -1.53 -11.13 8.44
C ILE A 112 -0.40 -12.14 8.32
N PRO A 113 -0.49 -13.32 8.97
CA PRO A 113 0.58 -14.32 8.96
C PRO A 113 0.74 -14.94 7.56
N ALA A 114 1.94 -15.41 7.22
CA ALA A 114 2.17 -16.06 5.93
C ALA A 114 1.67 -17.51 5.96
N MET A 115 0.35 -17.72 5.85
CA MET A 115 -0.26 -19.04 6.00
C MET A 115 -0.30 -19.84 4.70
N GLY A 116 -0.46 -19.18 3.55
CA GLY A 116 -0.64 -19.81 2.26
C GLY A 116 0.36 -19.37 1.20
N THR A 117 0.55 -20.23 0.20
CA THR A 117 1.51 -20.00 -0.90
C THR A 117 1.16 -18.78 -1.76
N THR A 118 -0.12 -18.40 -1.82
CA THR A 118 -0.54 -17.15 -2.47
C THR A 118 0.13 -15.94 -1.83
N GLN A 119 0.16 -15.86 -0.49
CA GLN A 119 0.89 -14.80 0.21
C GLN A 119 2.40 -14.91 -0.05
N GLY A 120 2.96 -16.12 0.05
CA GLY A 120 4.39 -16.37 -0.17
C GLY A 120 4.88 -15.95 -1.56
N ASP A 121 4.03 -15.88 -2.55
CA ASP A 121 4.35 -15.38 -3.89
C ASP A 121 4.56 -13.86 -3.96
N TYR A 122 4.11 -13.08 -2.96
CA TYR A 122 4.12 -11.62 -2.99
C TYR A 122 4.69 -10.95 -1.74
N PHE A 123 4.57 -11.60 -0.58
CA PHE A 123 5.06 -11.09 0.70
C PHE A 123 5.94 -12.15 1.36
N TYR A 124 7.20 -11.79 1.60
CA TYR A 124 8.16 -12.69 2.22
C TYR A 124 8.00 -12.71 3.75
N GLY A 125 6.89 -13.28 4.20
CA GLY A 125 6.55 -13.40 5.60
C GLY A 125 5.23 -12.70 5.95
N GLU A 126 5.09 -12.41 7.24
CA GLU A 126 3.94 -11.71 7.78
C GLU A 126 3.86 -10.27 7.26
N VAL A 127 2.67 -9.84 6.83
CA VAL A 127 2.37 -8.43 6.65
C VAL A 127 2.12 -7.83 8.03
N PRO A 128 2.99 -6.94 8.54
CA PRO A 128 2.93 -6.47 9.91
C PRO A 128 1.75 -5.52 10.17
N CYS A 129 1.30 -5.47 11.43
CA CYS A 129 0.48 -4.40 11.95
C CYS A 129 1.35 -3.45 12.77
N THR A 130 1.15 -2.14 12.60
CA THR A 130 1.87 -1.14 13.40
C THR A 130 1.47 -1.22 14.89
N ARG A 131 2.28 -0.66 15.77
CA ARG A 131 1.81 -0.33 17.12
C ARG A 131 0.64 0.66 17.08
N ARG A 132 -0.03 0.80 18.21
CA ARG A 132 -0.97 1.90 18.41
C ARG A 132 -0.23 3.23 18.39
N MET A 133 -0.85 4.25 17.82
CA MET A 133 -0.38 5.62 17.92
C MET A 133 -0.60 6.16 19.33
N THR A 134 0.30 7.04 19.77
CA THR A 134 0.14 7.71 21.06
C THR A 134 -0.90 8.84 20.98
N PRO A 135 -1.45 9.31 22.11
CA PRO A 135 -2.36 10.46 22.10
C PRO A 135 -1.74 11.71 21.46
N GLU A 136 -0.43 11.95 21.64
CA GLU A 136 0.29 13.09 21.09
C GLU A 136 0.41 12.98 19.56
N GLU A 137 0.69 11.80 19.04
CA GLU A 137 0.73 11.53 17.58
C GLU A 137 -0.65 11.74 16.96
N ILE A 138 -1.73 11.31 17.64
CA ILE A 138 -3.10 11.45 17.16
C ILE A 138 -3.57 12.92 17.17
N GLN A 139 -3.20 13.68 18.19
CA GLN A 139 -3.59 15.09 18.35
C GLN A 139 -2.70 16.05 17.56
N GLY A 140 -1.53 15.57 17.13
CA GLY A 140 -0.55 16.34 16.36
C GLY A 140 -0.77 16.28 14.85
N GLU A 141 0.29 16.03 14.10
CA GLU A 141 0.26 15.85 12.64
C GLU A 141 -0.13 14.40 12.29
N TYR A 142 -1.38 14.01 12.58
CA TYR A 142 -1.87 12.63 12.55
C TYR A 142 -1.46 11.84 11.30
N GLU A 143 -1.67 12.37 10.10
CA GLU A 143 -1.35 11.67 8.86
C GLU A 143 0.17 11.51 8.67
N LYS A 144 0.95 12.48 9.09
CA LYS A 144 2.41 12.42 9.06
C LYS A 144 2.94 11.40 10.08
N GLU A 145 2.39 11.43 11.30
CA GLU A 145 2.76 10.47 12.34
C GLU A 145 2.34 9.04 11.95
N THR A 146 1.22 8.88 11.21
CA THR A 146 0.85 7.59 10.60
C THR A 146 1.96 7.09 9.68
N GLY A 147 2.51 7.96 8.83
CA GLY A 147 3.65 7.61 7.97
C GLY A 147 4.89 7.21 8.78
N ARG A 148 5.20 7.93 9.84
CA ARG A 148 6.33 7.64 10.73
C ARG A 148 6.18 6.30 11.46
N VAL A 149 4.98 5.96 11.95
CA VAL A 149 4.72 4.67 12.59
C VAL A 149 4.83 3.51 11.60
N ILE A 150 4.42 3.73 10.34
CA ILE A 150 4.67 2.76 9.26
C ILE A 150 6.19 2.56 9.07
N VAL A 151 6.95 3.63 8.91
CA VAL A 151 8.41 3.57 8.74
C VAL A 151 9.09 2.91 9.94
N GLU A 152 8.65 3.21 11.15
CA GLU A 152 9.13 2.57 12.37
C GLU A 152 8.97 1.05 12.33
N THR A 153 7.84 0.56 11.83
CA THR A 153 7.52 -0.87 11.72
C THR A 153 8.48 -1.61 10.79
N PHE A 154 9.13 -0.89 9.88
CA PHE A 154 10.09 -1.44 8.90
C PHE A 154 11.56 -1.22 9.24
N ARG A 155 11.92 -0.78 10.46
CA ARG A 155 13.33 -0.57 10.85
C ARG A 155 14.21 -1.80 10.64
N ASP A 156 13.65 -2.98 10.95
CA ASP A 156 14.34 -4.27 10.88
C ASP A 156 13.70 -5.21 9.84
N ARG A 157 12.94 -4.65 8.89
CA ARG A 157 12.25 -5.40 7.83
C ARG A 157 12.57 -4.78 6.47
N ASP A 158 12.69 -5.61 5.46
CA ASP A 158 12.85 -5.15 4.09
C ASP A 158 11.47 -4.76 3.50
N PRO A 159 11.22 -3.46 3.21
CA PRO A 159 9.96 -3.03 2.61
C PRO A 159 9.78 -3.51 1.17
N ALA A 160 10.84 -3.92 0.47
CA ALA A 160 10.72 -4.52 -0.86
C ALA A 160 10.28 -5.98 -0.79
N ALA A 161 10.65 -6.71 0.28
CA ALA A 161 10.26 -8.10 0.48
C ALA A 161 8.82 -8.24 1.03
N VAL A 162 8.34 -7.25 1.77
CA VAL A 162 6.97 -7.22 2.33
C VAL A 162 6.33 -5.87 1.99
N PRO A 163 5.84 -5.67 0.74
CA PRO A 163 5.33 -4.37 0.29
C PRO A 163 3.91 -4.07 0.80
N GLY A 164 3.68 -4.19 2.11
CA GLY A 164 2.40 -3.96 2.75
C GLY A 164 2.49 -3.82 4.26
N VAL A 165 1.57 -3.10 4.85
CA VAL A 165 1.44 -2.87 6.29
C VAL A 165 -0.01 -2.60 6.68
N LEU A 166 -0.39 -2.98 7.88
CA LEU A 166 -1.65 -2.59 8.49
C LEU A 166 -1.37 -1.51 9.53
N VAL A 167 -2.03 -0.37 9.42
CA VAL A 167 -2.02 0.65 10.48
C VAL A 167 -3.07 0.26 11.52
N HIS A 168 -2.64 0.08 12.77
CA HIS A 168 -3.50 -0.35 13.87
C HIS A 168 -4.77 0.52 13.98
N SER A 169 -5.93 -0.12 14.02
CA SER A 169 -7.27 0.52 14.08
C SER A 169 -7.64 1.39 12.87
N HIS A 170 -6.86 1.35 11.78
CA HIS A 170 -7.10 2.18 10.60
C HIS A 170 -7.34 1.32 9.35
N GLY A 171 -6.27 0.91 8.68
CA GLY A 171 -6.38 0.14 7.44
C GLY A 171 -5.03 -0.16 6.81
N PRO A 172 -5.03 -0.83 5.65
CA PRO A 172 -3.81 -1.22 4.96
C PRO A 172 -3.20 -0.07 4.14
N PHE A 173 -1.87 -0.10 4.05
CA PHE A 173 -1.07 0.55 3.03
C PHE A 173 -0.29 -0.52 2.28
N THR A 174 -0.22 -0.41 0.96
CA THR A 174 0.62 -1.24 0.10
C THR A 174 1.41 -0.38 -0.86
N TRP A 175 2.53 -0.88 -1.33
CA TRP A 175 3.38 -0.16 -2.28
C TRP A 175 3.99 -1.10 -3.30
N GLY A 176 4.68 -0.53 -4.28
CA GLY A 176 5.38 -1.25 -5.33
C GLY A 176 6.29 -0.31 -6.12
N LYS A 177 6.97 -0.82 -7.13
CA LYS A 177 7.86 -0.03 -8.00
C LYS A 177 7.11 1.05 -8.80
N ASP A 178 5.79 0.92 -8.90
CA ASP A 178 4.90 1.90 -9.52
C ASP A 178 3.46 1.78 -8.98
N PRO A 179 2.55 2.73 -9.31
CA PRO A 179 1.16 2.72 -8.85
C PRO A 179 0.37 1.45 -9.20
N MET A 180 0.66 0.81 -10.33
CA MET A 180 -0.05 -0.39 -10.77
C MET A 180 0.34 -1.61 -9.94
N GLU A 181 1.64 -1.76 -9.63
CA GLU A 181 2.11 -2.82 -8.75
C GLU A 181 1.62 -2.61 -7.30
N ALA A 182 1.56 -1.36 -6.84
CA ALA A 182 0.98 -1.05 -5.53
C ALA A 182 -0.49 -1.49 -5.43
N VAL A 183 -1.31 -1.27 -6.49
CA VAL A 183 -2.70 -1.77 -6.56
C VAL A 183 -2.73 -3.29 -6.61
N HIS A 184 -1.84 -3.92 -7.40
CA HIS A 184 -1.74 -5.38 -7.45
C HIS A 184 -1.50 -5.95 -6.04
N ASN A 185 -0.54 -5.39 -5.31
CA ASN A 185 -0.25 -5.80 -3.93
C ASN A 185 -1.43 -5.55 -2.97
N ALA A 186 -2.22 -4.49 -3.18
CA ALA A 186 -3.43 -4.23 -2.41
C ALA A 186 -4.51 -5.30 -2.64
N VAL A 187 -4.70 -5.73 -3.89
CA VAL A 187 -5.62 -6.84 -4.23
C VAL A 187 -5.17 -8.13 -3.56
N VAL A 188 -3.87 -8.46 -3.69
CA VAL A 188 -3.34 -9.69 -3.06
C VAL A 188 -3.48 -9.62 -1.55
N LEU A 189 -3.18 -8.47 -0.93
CA LEU A 189 -3.31 -8.29 0.52
C LEU A 189 -4.76 -8.54 1.01
N GLU A 190 -5.74 -8.01 0.31
CA GLU A 190 -7.16 -8.21 0.64
C GLU A 190 -7.56 -9.68 0.52
N GLU A 191 -7.13 -10.36 -0.56
CA GLU A 191 -7.42 -11.77 -0.78
C GLU A 191 -6.75 -12.69 0.25
N VAL A 192 -5.49 -12.45 0.61
CA VAL A 192 -4.82 -13.27 1.64
C VAL A 192 -5.39 -13.01 3.02
N ALA A 193 -5.78 -11.77 3.33
CA ALA A 193 -6.48 -11.45 4.58
C ALA A 193 -7.81 -12.22 4.70
N PHE A 194 -8.57 -12.30 3.59
CA PHE A 194 -9.79 -13.11 3.54
C PHE A 194 -9.50 -14.59 3.78
N MET A 195 -8.52 -15.17 3.09
CA MET A 195 -8.17 -16.59 3.22
C MET A 195 -7.68 -16.92 4.64
N ASP A 196 -6.83 -16.09 5.20
CA ASP A 196 -6.26 -16.32 6.54
C ASP A 196 -7.29 -16.18 7.64
N TRP A 197 -8.23 -15.21 7.52
CA TRP A 197 -9.35 -15.12 8.45
C TRP A 197 -10.17 -16.41 8.46
N HIS A 198 -10.48 -16.96 7.29
CA HIS A 198 -11.23 -18.22 7.19
C HIS A 198 -10.44 -19.43 7.73
N ALA A 199 -9.13 -19.49 7.44
CA ALA A 199 -8.28 -20.56 7.94
C ALA A 199 -8.23 -20.54 9.49
N ILE A 200 -8.10 -19.36 10.11
CA ILE A 200 -8.12 -19.18 11.56
C ILE A 200 -9.50 -19.55 12.15
N MET A 201 -10.59 -19.28 11.43
CA MET A 201 -11.94 -19.69 11.87
C MET A 201 -12.17 -21.20 11.75
N LEU A 202 -11.54 -21.86 10.79
CA LEU A 202 -11.60 -23.33 10.63
C LEU A 202 -10.75 -24.05 11.67
N ASP A 203 -9.57 -23.50 11.99
CA ASP A 203 -8.67 -24.00 13.02
C ASP A 203 -7.96 -22.84 13.72
N ALA A 204 -8.32 -22.61 14.99
CA ALA A 204 -7.73 -21.55 15.80
C ALA A 204 -6.22 -21.76 16.08
N GLN A 205 -5.67 -22.93 15.81
CA GLN A 205 -4.24 -23.24 15.91
C GLN A 205 -3.52 -23.09 14.56
N ALA A 206 -4.24 -22.77 13.47
CA ALA A 206 -3.62 -22.51 12.17
C ALA A 206 -2.63 -21.37 12.26
N GLY A 207 -1.45 -21.55 11.70
CA GLY A 207 -0.34 -20.62 11.77
C GLY A 207 0.45 -20.52 10.46
N PRO A 208 1.59 -19.82 10.46
CA PRO A 208 2.41 -19.65 9.27
C PRO A 208 2.83 -20.97 8.63
N MET A 209 2.98 -20.98 7.31
CA MET A 209 3.56 -22.10 6.58
C MET A 209 5.03 -22.34 6.96
N GLN A 210 5.57 -23.51 6.62
CA GLN A 210 6.98 -23.81 6.81
C GLN A 210 7.84 -22.80 6.04
N GLN A 211 8.99 -22.43 6.60
CA GLN A 211 9.92 -21.47 5.99
C GLN A 211 10.38 -21.91 4.60
N GLU A 212 10.64 -23.19 4.43
CA GLU A 212 11.09 -23.77 3.15
C GLU A 212 10.03 -23.63 2.05
N LEU A 213 8.74 -23.69 2.42
CA LEU A 213 7.65 -23.48 1.48
C LEU A 213 7.51 -22.00 1.11
N LEU A 214 7.64 -21.09 2.08
CA LEU A 214 7.67 -19.65 1.86
C LEU A 214 8.84 -19.28 0.93
N ASP A 215 10.05 -19.75 1.23
CA ASP A 215 11.27 -19.52 0.43
C ASP A 215 11.07 -19.99 -1.02
N ARG A 216 10.53 -21.20 -1.18
CA ARG A 216 10.26 -21.75 -2.51
C ARG A 216 9.34 -20.87 -3.33
N HIS A 217 8.26 -20.40 -2.74
CA HIS A 217 7.26 -19.58 -3.43
C HIS A 217 7.76 -18.17 -3.71
N TYR A 218 8.39 -17.54 -2.76
CA TYR A 218 8.91 -16.18 -2.93
C TYR A 218 10.04 -16.15 -3.95
N LEU A 219 11.05 -17.02 -3.79
CA LEU A 219 12.27 -17.00 -4.63
C LEU A 219 12.00 -17.41 -6.08
N ARG A 220 10.97 -18.21 -6.37
CA ARG A 220 10.61 -18.54 -7.76
C ARG A 220 10.15 -17.32 -8.58
N LYS A 221 9.70 -16.23 -7.90
CA LYS A 221 9.26 -14.98 -8.54
C LYS A 221 10.27 -13.84 -8.36
N HIS A 222 10.93 -13.76 -7.21
CA HIS A 222 11.75 -12.62 -6.80
C HIS A 222 13.24 -12.95 -6.66
N GLY A 223 13.61 -14.25 -6.73
CA GLY A 223 14.98 -14.69 -6.60
C GLY A 223 15.83 -14.45 -7.85
N LYS A 224 17.15 -14.55 -7.70
CA LYS A 224 18.12 -14.44 -8.81
C LYS A 224 17.85 -15.45 -9.95
N ASN A 225 17.22 -16.58 -9.63
CA ASN A 225 16.87 -17.66 -10.57
C ASN A 225 15.34 -17.78 -10.70
N ALA A 226 14.63 -16.65 -10.70
CA ALA A 226 13.19 -16.64 -10.89
C ALA A 226 12.80 -17.33 -12.21
N TYR A 227 11.79 -18.20 -12.15
CA TYR A 227 11.34 -19.00 -13.30
C TYR A 227 9.82 -18.96 -13.51
N TYR A 228 9.12 -18.16 -12.68
CA TYR A 228 7.66 -18.04 -12.76
C TYR A 228 7.25 -16.98 -13.77
N GLY A 229 6.34 -17.33 -14.65
CA GLY A 229 5.81 -16.47 -15.71
C GLY A 229 6.25 -16.92 -17.10
N GLN A 230 5.90 -16.12 -18.10
CA GLN A 230 6.33 -16.33 -19.49
C GLN A 230 7.61 -15.53 -19.75
N GLU A 231 8.58 -16.14 -20.43
CA GLU A 231 9.68 -15.39 -21.04
C GLU A 231 9.10 -14.60 -22.21
N ILE A 232 9.12 -13.26 -22.13
CA ILE A 232 8.66 -12.35 -23.17
C ILE A 232 9.86 -11.80 -23.93
#